data_4249ac4b04cdcf4bd49b8c572768a5e7
#
_entry.id   4249ac4b04cdcf4bd49b8c572768a5e7
#
_cell.length_a   1.000
_cell.length_b   1.000
_cell.length_c   1.000
_cell.angle_alpha   90.00
_cell.angle_beta   90.00
_cell.angle_gamma   90.00
#
_symmetry.space_group_name_H-M   'P 1'
#
loop_
_entity.id
_entity.type
_entity.pdbx_description
1 polymer ?
#
loop_
_entity_poly.entity_id
_entity_poly.type
_entity_poly.pdbx_seq_one_letter_code
_entity_poly.pdbx_strand_id
1 'polypeptide(L)'
;KSENHAPLYPDENTIYEHIPDKEGQKFFLDQACRSISVYKKGSAFPFVPQAGEKVLVAGPFLSLYNEARRCYPEISTFHFSYELRRDESNFDEWNAARLTQVADGYDTILIVVYDKHTANIAKRLRYMDKKVIILSIMSPVHILKDFEWADTILCGYSYSNYSFAALLSALKGEFVPQGKIPLE
;
A
#
# COMPACT_ATOMS: atom_id res chain seq x y z
N LYS A 1 13.72 33.39 -20.79
CA LYS A 1 14.61 32.61 -19.87
C LYS A 1 15.50 33.47 -18.98
N SER A 2 15.39 34.79 -19.05
CA SER A 2 16.25 35.74 -18.32
C SER A 2 15.62 36.39 -17.06
N GLU A 3 14.44 35.92 -16.63
CA GLU A 3 13.70 36.58 -15.56
C GLU A 3 13.59 35.79 -14.26
N ASN A 4 14.27 34.65 -14.17
CA ASN A 4 14.27 33.91 -12.92
C ASN A 4 15.43 34.37 -12.04
N HIS A 5 15.20 35.38 -11.23
CA HIS A 5 16.16 35.96 -10.29
C HIS A 5 16.25 35.20 -8.96
N ALA A 6 15.88 33.94 -8.94
CA ALA A 6 16.08 33.13 -7.74
C ALA A 6 17.59 33.10 -7.39
N PRO A 7 17.95 33.28 -6.10
CA PRO A 7 19.35 33.19 -5.69
C PRO A 7 19.92 31.82 -6.08
N LEU A 8 21.19 31.81 -6.53
CA LEU A 8 21.86 30.59 -7.02
C LEU A 8 21.98 29.52 -5.94
N TYR A 9 21.99 29.95 -4.71
CA TYR A 9 22.05 29.09 -3.51
C TYR A 9 20.98 29.50 -2.51
N PRO A 10 20.29 28.54 -1.86
CA PRO A 10 19.37 28.87 -0.78
C PRO A 10 20.13 29.48 0.40
N ASP A 11 19.49 30.39 1.11
CA ASP A 11 20.01 30.93 2.35
C ASP A 11 19.92 29.87 3.45
N GLU A 12 21.06 29.43 3.99
CA GLU A 12 21.13 28.40 5.03
C GLU A 12 20.35 28.78 6.29
N ASN A 13 20.19 30.07 6.58
CA ASN A 13 19.45 30.53 7.75
C ASN A 13 17.94 30.40 7.59
N THR A 14 17.44 30.42 6.36
CA THR A 14 16.00 30.39 6.07
C THR A 14 15.51 29.03 5.55
N ILE A 15 16.44 28.11 5.17
CA ILE A 15 16.07 26.81 4.60
C ILE A 15 15.17 26.00 5.53
N TYR A 16 15.40 26.05 6.83
CA TYR A 16 14.61 25.32 7.82
C TYR A 16 13.22 25.90 8.07
N GLU A 17 12.97 27.13 7.63
CA GLU A 17 11.64 27.74 7.67
C GLU A 17 10.73 27.23 6.54
N HIS A 18 11.35 26.79 5.43
CA HIS A 18 10.68 26.32 4.25
C HIS A 18 10.70 24.80 4.07
N ILE A 19 11.56 24.08 4.81
CA ILE A 19 11.64 22.60 4.74
C ILE A 19 11.46 22.02 6.15
N PRO A 20 10.48 21.11 6.36
CA PRO A 20 9.53 20.61 5.37
C PRO A 20 8.40 21.59 5.02
N ASP A 21 8.10 21.72 3.76
CA ASP A 21 6.96 22.51 3.27
C ASP A 21 5.63 21.86 3.68
N LYS A 22 4.97 22.43 4.69
CA LYS A 22 3.71 21.90 5.24
C LYS A 22 2.54 22.01 4.26
N GLU A 23 2.52 23.07 3.45
CA GLU A 23 1.46 23.25 2.45
C GLU A 23 1.62 22.25 1.31
N GLY A 24 2.85 22.05 0.84
CA GLY A 24 3.17 21.03 -0.16
C GLY A 24 2.87 19.61 0.36
N GLN A 25 3.19 19.30 1.60
CA GLN A 25 2.83 18.01 2.21
C GLN A 25 1.32 17.78 2.22
N LYS A 26 0.55 18.79 2.62
CA LYS A 26 -0.91 18.73 2.59
C LYS A 26 -1.44 18.56 1.17
N PHE A 27 -0.91 19.32 0.22
CA PHE A 27 -1.28 19.22 -1.19
C PHE A 27 -1.05 17.79 -1.73
N PHE A 28 0.12 17.19 -1.48
CA PHE A 28 0.42 15.84 -1.94
C PHE A 28 -0.48 14.78 -1.30
N LEU A 29 -0.80 14.92 -0.02
CA LEU A 29 -1.74 14.03 0.64
C LEU A 29 -3.16 14.15 0.04
N ASP A 30 -3.64 15.37 -0.19
CA ASP A 30 -4.93 15.62 -0.80
C ASP A 30 -5.02 15.03 -2.22
N GLN A 31 -3.94 15.16 -3.02
CA GLN A 31 -3.87 14.54 -4.35
C GLN A 31 -3.87 13.01 -4.26
N ALA A 32 -3.12 12.43 -3.32
CA ALA A 32 -3.13 11.01 -3.09
C ALA A 32 -4.53 10.50 -2.71
N CYS A 33 -5.23 11.17 -1.79
CA CYS A 33 -6.59 10.81 -1.41
C CYS A 33 -7.58 10.84 -2.59
N ARG A 34 -7.47 11.85 -3.47
CA ARG A 34 -8.30 11.96 -4.68
C ARG A 34 -8.05 10.84 -5.69
N SER A 35 -6.84 10.28 -5.73
CA SER A 35 -6.48 9.23 -6.67
C SER A 35 -6.95 7.84 -6.23
N ILE A 36 -7.21 7.61 -4.95
CA ILE A 36 -7.59 6.29 -4.45
C ILE A 36 -8.87 5.79 -5.10
N SER A 37 -8.80 4.59 -5.65
CA SER A 37 -9.94 3.89 -6.27
C SER A 37 -10.24 2.59 -5.53
N VAL A 38 -11.51 2.24 -5.42
CA VAL A 38 -11.94 0.92 -4.91
C VAL A 38 -12.27 0.03 -6.10
N TYR A 39 -11.45 -0.99 -6.34
CA TYR A 39 -11.68 -1.98 -7.39
C TYR A 39 -12.72 -3.00 -6.95
N LYS A 40 -12.60 -3.49 -5.72
CA LYS A 40 -13.56 -4.41 -5.12
C LYS A 40 -13.86 -4.00 -3.70
N LYS A 41 -15.15 -3.90 -3.39
CA LYS A 41 -15.64 -3.61 -2.04
C LYS A 41 -16.25 -4.87 -1.46
N GLY A 42 -15.57 -5.46 -0.50
CA GLY A 42 -16.02 -6.63 0.23
C GLY A 42 -16.52 -6.30 1.64
N SER A 43 -16.61 -7.33 2.47
CA SER A 43 -17.06 -7.23 3.86
C SER A 43 -16.07 -6.47 4.76
N ALA A 44 -14.81 -6.43 4.38
CA ALA A 44 -13.75 -5.69 5.07
C ALA A 44 -13.62 -4.23 4.59
N PHE A 45 -14.69 -3.60 4.15
CA PHE A 45 -14.61 -2.18 3.76
C PHE A 45 -15.83 -1.39 4.28
N PRO A 46 -15.63 -0.38 5.14
CA PRO A 46 -14.35 0.03 5.76
C PRO A 46 -13.81 -1.02 6.74
N PHE A 47 -12.47 -1.15 6.80
CA PHE A 47 -11.83 -2.12 7.67
C PHE A 47 -11.55 -1.53 9.05
N VAL A 48 -12.23 -2.09 10.03
CA VAL A 48 -12.00 -1.83 11.45
C VAL A 48 -11.78 -3.19 12.12
N PRO A 49 -10.55 -3.51 12.55
CA PRO A 49 -10.27 -4.78 13.23
C PRO A 49 -11.15 -4.95 14.47
N GLN A 50 -11.69 -6.13 14.68
CA GLN A 50 -12.42 -6.47 15.87
C GLN A 50 -11.47 -6.74 17.04
N ALA A 51 -11.99 -6.70 18.27
CA ALA A 51 -11.20 -7.00 19.45
C ALA A 51 -10.60 -8.42 19.34
N GLY A 52 -9.28 -8.52 19.40
CA GLY A 52 -8.55 -9.78 19.28
C GLY A 52 -8.28 -10.23 17.82
N GLU A 53 -8.78 -9.55 16.79
CA GLU A 53 -8.48 -9.85 15.40
C GLU A 53 -7.02 -9.58 15.10
N LYS A 54 -6.29 -10.62 14.66
CA LYS A 54 -4.89 -10.53 14.34
C LYS A 54 -4.70 -10.11 12.90
N VAL A 55 -4.04 -8.98 12.70
CA VAL A 55 -3.83 -8.38 11.38
C VAL A 55 -2.36 -8.44 10.98
N LEU A 56 -2.09 -8.98 9.78
CA LEU A 56 -0.77 -9.00 9.16
C LEU A 56 -0.72 -8.02 7.99
N VAL A 57 0.31 -7.18 7.95
CA VAL A 57 0.59 -6.30 6.81
C VAL A 57 1.84 -6.80 6.09
N ALA A 58 1.70 -7.19 4.83
CA ALA A 58 2.75 -7.79 4.02
C ALA A 58 3.15 -6.88 2.85
N GLY A 59 4.45 -6.68 2.68
CA GLY A 59 4.98 -5.88 1.57
C GLY A 59 6.48 -5.61 1.73
N PRO A 60 7.13 -4.93 0.78
CA PRO A 60 8.55 -4.61 0.87
C PRO A 60 8.85 -3.19 1.38
N PHE A 61 7.82 -2.40 1.75
CA PHE A 61 7.98 -0.97 2.02
C PHE A 61 7.88 -0.65 3.51
N LEU A 62 8.95 -0.10 4.10
CA LEU A 62 8.94 0.38 5.49
C LEU A 62 7.91 1.48 5.72
N SER A 63 7.72 2.36 4.74
CA SER A 63 6.72 3.43 4.80
C SER A 63 5.28 2.89 4.90
N LEU A 64 4.97 1.78 4.22
CA LEU A 64 3.69 1.10 4.39
C LEU A 64 3.46 0.69 5.85
N TYR A 65 4.47 0.10 6.49
CA TYR A 65 4.35 -0.36 7.87
C TYR A 65 4.18 0.78 8.86
N ASN A 66 4.89 1.89 8.63
CA ASN A 66 4.77 3.07 9.48
C ASN A 66 3.35 3.65 9.39
N GLU A 67 2.81 3.81 8.18
CA GLU A 67 1.46 4.31 8.00
C GLU A 67 0.40 3.30 8.50
N ALA A 68 0.64 2.00 8.28
CA ALA A 68 -0.27 0.97 8.78
C ALA A 68 -0.36 0.95 10.32
N ARG A 69 0.77 1.12 11.03
CA ARG A 69 0.76 1.21 12.50
C ARG A 69 0.08 2.48 13.02
N ARG A 70 0.07 3.56 12.25
CA ARG A 70 -0.68 4.78 12.61
C ARG A 70 -2.19 4.56 12.55
N CYS A 71 -2.64 3.78 11.57
CA CYS A 71 -4.07 3.46 11.40
C CYS A 71 -4.52 2.31 12.30
N TYR A 72 -3.65 1.31 12.48
CA TYR A 72 -3.90 0.06 13.17
C TYR A 72 -2.72 -0.30 14.09
N PRO A 73 -2.70 0.16 15.35
CA PRO A 73 -1.52 0.05 16.23
C PRO A 73 -1.08 -1.39 16.53
N GLU A 74 -2.01 -2.35 16.55
CA GLU A 74 -1.77 -3.74 16.95
C GLU A 74 -1.49 -4.69 15.79
N ILE A 75 -0.95 -4.18 14.67
CA ILE A 75 -0.62 -5.01 13.51
C ILE A 75 0.76 -5.68 13.65
N SER A 76 0.89 -6.82 13.01
CA SER A 76 2.17 -7.43 12.69
C SER A 76 2.58 -7.14 11.25
N THR A 77 3.87 -7.25 10.97
CA THR A 77 4.38 -6.95 9.62
C THR A 77 5.18 -8.13 9.08
N PHE A 78 5.03 -8.42 7.80
CA PHE A 78 5.82 -9.40 7.08
C PHE A 78 6.54 -8.74 5.91
N HIS A 79 7.85 -8.66 6.03
CA HIS A 79 8.71 -8.09 4.99
C HIS A 79 9.17 -9.19 4.04
N PHE A 80 8.86 -9.06 2.75
CA PHE A 80 9.53 -9.80 1.71
C PHE A 80 10.52 -8.89 1.01
N SER A 81 11.80 -9.27 1.09
CA SER A 81 12.88 -8.52 0.46
C SER A 81 12.72 -8.54 -1.06
N TYR A 82 12.73 -7.37 -1.65
CA TYR A 82 12.79 -7.21 -3.09
C TYR A 82 14.26 -7.08 -3.53
N GLU A 83 15.07 -8.01 -3.16
CA GLU A 83 16.37 -8.14 -3.77
C GLU A 83 16.20 -8.82 -5.12
N LEU A 84 16.49 -8.09 -6.18
CA LEU A 84 16.69 -8.62 -7.53
C LEU A 84 17.88 -9.60 -7.49
N ARG A 85 17.65 -10.82 -7.04
CA ARG A 85 18.61 -11.90 -7.22
C ARG A 85 18.55 -12.34 -8.67
N ARG A 86 19.71 -12.45 -9.31
CA ARG A 86 19.86 -12.86 -10.71
C ARG A 86 19.33 -14.26 -11.01
N ASP A 87 18.93 -15.02 -10.00
CA ASP A 87 18.36 -16.36 -10.13
C ASP A 87 16.89 -16.34 -9.67
N GLU A 88 16.03 -15.87 -10.58
CA GLU A 88 14.63 -15.58 -10.32
C GLU A 88 13.72 -16.82 -10.20
N SER A 89 14.22 -18.02 -10.46
CA SER A 89 13.37 -19.20 -10.66
C SER A 89 12.57 -19.64 -9.43
N ASN A 90 12.98 -19.25 -8.21
CA ASN A 90 12.35 -19.68 -6.97
C ASN A 90 11.96 -18.54 -6.01
N PHE A 91 12.14 -17.27 -6.42
CA PHE A 91 11.89 -16.13 -5.54
C PHE A 91 10.43 -16.02 -5.10
N ASP A 92 9.51 -16.13 -6.04
CA ASP A 92 8.07 -16.03 -5.76
C ASP A 92 7.61 -17.17 -4.87
N GLU A 93 8.05 -18.39 -5.15
CA GLU A 93 7.66 -19.57 -4.40
C GLU A 93 8.19 -19.55 -2.97
N TRP A 94 9.43 -19.13 -2.77
CA TRP A 94 10.03 -19.04 -1.45
C TRP A 94 9.34 -17.97 -0.59
N ASN A 95 9.11 -16.77 -1.14
CA ASN A 95 8.39 -15.72 -0.42
C ASN A 95 6.93 -16.10 -0.15
N ALA A 96 6.27 -16.74 -1.10
CA ALA A 96 4.91 -17.22 -0.95
C ALA A 96 4.80 -18.30 0.15
N ALA A 97 5.72 -19.26 0.20
CA ALA A 97 5.74 -20.29 1.24
C ALA A 97 5.94 -19.68 2.64
N ARG A 98 6.87 -18.73 2.78
CA ARG A 98 7.10 -18.02 4.05
C ARG A 98 5.90 -17.18 4.45
N LEU A 99 5.29 -16.45 3.49
CA LEU A 99 4.11 -15.66 3.76
C LEU A 99 2.96 -16.54 4.25
N THR A 100 2.67 -17.64 3.56
CA THR A 100 1.57 -18.54 3.96
C THR A 100 1.81 -19.14 5.34
N GLN A 101 3.03 -19.54 5.65
CA GLN A 101 3.38 -20.06 6.97
C GLN A 101 3.13 -19.03 8.07
N VAL A 102 3.53 -17.77 7.86
CA VAL A 102 3.30 -16.69 8.84
C VAL A 102 1.83 -16.32 8.89
N ALA A 103 1.17 -16.21 7.74
CA ALA A 103 -0.23 -15.79 7.61
C ALA A 103 -1.21 -16.73 8.32
N ASP A 104 -0.83 -17.99 8.55
CA ASP A 104 -1.66 -18.97 9.25
C ASP A 104 -2.06 -18.50 10.67
N GLY A 105 -1.18 -17.75 11.33
CA GLY A 105 -1.41 -17.20 12.67
C GLY A 105 -2.29 -15.91 12.71
N TYR A 106 -2.84 -15.46 11.57
CA TYR A 106 -3.58 -14.19 11.47
C TYR A 106 -4.97 -14.40 10.86
N ASP A 107 -5.89 -13.49 11.16
CA ASP A 107 -7.27 -13.52 10.70
C ASP A 107 -7.43 -12.70 9.40
N THR A 108 -6.79 -11.54 9.36
CA THR A 108 -6.82 -10.61 8.22
C THR A 108 -5.41 -10.29 7.72
N ILE A 109 -5.25 -10.31 6.40
CA ILE A 109 -3.98 -10.06 5.74
C ILE A 109 -4.15 -8.88 4.76
N LEU A 110 -3.43 -7.79 5.01
CA LEU A 110 -3.26 -6.69 4.07
C LEU A 110 -1.97 -6.95 3.27
N ILE A 111 -2.07 -7.04 1.95
CA ILE A 111 -0.89 -7.30 1.12
C ILE A 111 -0.78 -6.31 -0.03
N VAL A 112 0.43 -5.79 -0.25
CA VAL A 112 0.72 -4.91 -1.38
C VAL A 112 1.00 -5.73 -2.63
N VAL A 113 0.35 -5.34 -3.75
CA VAL A 113 0.60 -5.89 -5.09
C VAL A 113 0.95 -4.75 -6.03
N TYR A 114 2.11 -4.83 -6.70
CA TYR A 114 2.57 -3.78 -7.63
C TYR A 114 3.23 -4.31 -8.92
N ASP A 115 3.54 -5.61 -8.96
CA ASP A 115 4.10 -6.28 -10.11
C ASP A 115 3.65 -7.75 -10.20
N LYS A 116 4.12 -8.47 -11.22
CA LYS A 116 3.80 -9.89 -11.42
C LYS A 116 4.30 -10.78 -10.27
N HIS A 117 5.44 -10.45 -9.67
CA HIS A 117 6.06 -11.26 -8.61
C HIS A 117 5.25 -11.15 -7.32
N THR A 118 4.93 -9.93 -6.90
CA THR A 118 4.06 -9.70 -5.74
C THR A 118 2.65 -10.23 -5.96
N ALA A 119 2.15 -10.19 -7.20
CA ALA A 119 0.90 -10.84 -7.56
C ALA A 119 0.96 -12.37 -7.39
N ASN A 120 2.04 -13.03 -7.84
CA ASN A 120 2.23 -14.48 -7.68
C ASN A 120 2.32 -14.88 -6.20
N ILE A 121 3.03 -14.09 -5.39
CA ILE A 121 3.11 -14.30 -3.94
C ILE A 121 1.71 -14.20 -3.31
N ALA A 122 0.99 -13.11 -3.61
CA ALA A 122 -0.33 -12.85 -3.04
C ALA A 122 -1.37 -13.90 -3.44
N LYS A 123 -1.32 -14.44 -4.66
CA LYS A 123 -2.24 -15.49 -5.14
C LYS A 123 -2.24 -16.76 -4.27
N ARG A 124 -1.16 -17.05 -3.55
CA ARG A 124 -1.11 -18.22 -2.64
C ARG A 124 -2.06 -18.07 -1.46
N LEU A 125 -2.37 -16.84 -1.05
CA LEU A 125 -3.34 -16.59 0.02
C LEU A 125 -4.78 -16.99 -0.33
N ARG A 126 -5.09 -17.18 -1.63
CA ARG A 126 -6.40 -17.63 -2.10
C ARG A 126 -6.86 -18.94 -1.46
N TYR A 127 -5.91 -19.79 -1.14
CA TYR A 127 -6.18 -21.15 -0.62
C TYR A 127 -6.22 -21.21 0.91
N MET A 128 -6.12 -20.04 1.54
CA MET A 128 -6.20 -19.91 3.00
C MET A 128 -7.59 -19.38 3.36
N ASP A 129 -8.15 -19.91 4.44
CA ASP A 129 -9.41 -19.38 5.00
C ASP A 129 -9.12 -18.10 5.82
N LYS A 130 -8.76 -17.03 5.11
CA LYS A 130 -8.37 -15.73 5.67
C LYS A 130 -9.04 -14.59 4.93
N LYS A 131 -9.30 -13.53 5.64
CA LYS A 131 -9.73 -12.27 5.03
C LYS A 131 -8.53 -11.58 4.40
N VAL A 132 -8.54 -11.42 3.08
CA VAL A 132 -7.42 -10.82 2.34
C VAL A 132 -7.83 -9.51 1.72
N ILE A 133 -7.08 -8.46 2.04
CA ILE A 133 -7.23 -7.11 1.52
C ILE A 133 -6.02 -6.81 0.65
N ILE A 134 -6.25 -6.51 -0.63
CA ILE A 134 -5.20 -6.16 -1.58
C ILE A 134 -5.04 -4.64 -1.65
N LEU A 135 -3.83 -4.17 -1.46
CA LEU A 135 -3.42 -2.80 -1.71
C LEU A 135 -2.63 -2.76 -3.01
N SER A 136 -3.30 -2.50 -4.13
CA SER A 136 -2.64 -2.39 -5.43
C SER A 136 -2.00 -1.02 -5.56
N ILE A 137 -0.70 -0.97 -5.80
CA ILE A 137 0.04 0.28 -6.01
C ILE A 137 0.70 0.28 -7.40
N MET A 138 1.11 1.45 -7.87
CA MET A 138 1.66 1.68 -9.21
C MET A 138 0.63 1.38 -10.31
N SER A 139 0.58 0.16 -10.83
CA SER A 139 -0.35 -0.22 -11.90
C SER A 139 -1.33 -1.29 -11.42
N PRO A 140 -2.65 -1.11 -11.62
CA PRO A 140 -3.63 -2.11 -11.24
C PRO A 140 -3.69 -3.31 -12.20
N VAL A 141 -2.95 -3.30 -13.30
CA VAL A 141 -3.00 -4.35 -14.33
C VAL A 141 -2.76 -5.76 -13.78
N HIS A 142 -1.98 -5.88 -12.71
CA HIS A 142 -1.64 -7.17 -12.10
C HIS A 142 -2.76 -7.76 -11.24
N ILE A 143 -3.82 -6.98 -10.96
CA ILE A 143 -4.94 -7.44 -10.12
C ILE A 143 -6.24 -7.67 -10.89
N LEU A 144 -6.35 -7.18 -12.13
CA LEU A 144 -7.63 -7.05 -12.85
C LEU A 144 -8.36 -8.36 -13.14
N LYS A 145 -7.70 -9.50 -13.16
CA LYS A 145 -8.33 -10.77 -13.57
C LYS A 145 -8.19 -11.91 -12.56
N ASP A 146 -7.28 -11.78 -11.62
CA ASP A 146 -6.82 -12.92 -10.84
C ASP A 146 -7.12 -12.79 -9.33
N PHE A 147 -7.74 -11.68 -8.91
CA PHE A 147 -7.93 -11.35 -7.49
C PHE A 147 -9.40 -11.21 -7.06
N GLU A 148 -10.34 -11.70 -7.86
CA GLU A 148 -11.77 -11.67 -7.49
C GLU A 148 -12.08 -12.44 -6.20
N TRP A 149 -11.20 -13.36 -5.81
CA TRP A 149 -11.28 -14.10 -4.56
C TRP A 149 -10.95 -13.25 -3.31
N ALA A 150 -10.16 -12.17 -3.44
CA ALA A 150 -9.85 -11.29 -2.33
C ALA A 150 -11.12 -10.60 -1.82
N ASP A 151 -11.18 -10.32 -0.52
CA ASP A 151 -12.35 -9.64 0.06
C ASP A 151 -12.45 -8.20 -0.48
N THR A 152 -11.43 -7.41 -0.29
CA THR A 152 -11.41 -5.99 -0.64
C THR A 152 -10.15 -5.64 -1.44
N ILE A 153 -10.28 -4.77 -2.44
CA ILE A 153 -9.17 -4.32 -3.27
C ILE A 153 -9.23 -2.81 -3.44
N LEU A 154 -8.19 -2.12 -2.98
CA LEU A 154 -7.98 -0.69 -3.18
C LEU A 154 -6.79 -0.46 -4.10
N CYS A 155 -6.87 0.58 -4.93
CA CYS A 155 -5.81 0.98 -5.82
C CYS A 155 -5.29 2.37 -5.45
N GLY A 156 -3.96 2.46 -5.24
CA GLY A 156 -3.23 3.71 -5.12
C GLY A 156 -2.08 3.66 -6.12
N TYR A 157 -1.88 4.66 -6.90
CA TYR A 157 -1.06 4.64 -8.12
C TYR A 157 0.40 5.03 -7.89
N SER A 158 0.85 4.99 -6.63
CA SER A 158 2.23 5.34 -6.23
C SER A 158 2.65 4.56 -4.99
N TYR A 159 3.95 4.48 -4.74
CA TYR A 159 4.56 3.90 -3.53
C TYR A 159 5.06 4.99 -2.56
N SER A 160 4.58 6.22 -2.70
CA SER A 160 4.92 7.31 -1.77
C SER A 160 4.27 7.13 -0.39
N ASN A 161 4.84 7.76 0.63
CA ASN A 161 4.24 7.79 1.97
C ASN A 161 2.81 8.34 1.92
N TYR A 162 2.55 9.36 1.09
CA TYR A 162 1.21 9.94 0.91
C TYR A 162 0.22 8.94 0.32
N SER A 163 0.66 8.10 -0.63
CA SER A 163 -0.19 7.05 -1.20
C SER A 163 -0.52 5.97 -0.19
N PHE A 164 0.43 5.54 0.63
CA PHE A 164 0.15 4.59 1.70
C PHE A 164 -0.77 5.18 2.77
N ALA A 165 -0.52 6.43 3.19
CA ALA A 165 -1.41 7.13 4.11
C ALA A 165 -2.84 7.21 3.55
N ALA A 166 -2.99 7.62 2.29
CA ALA A 166 -4.29 7.73 1.63
C ALA A 166 -5.00 6.37 1.49
N LEU A 167 -4.28 5.30 1.07
CA LEU A 167 -4.84 3.95 0.98
C LEU A 167 -5.37 3.43 2.31
N LEU A 168 -4.59 3.61 3.37
CA LEU A 168 -4.95 3.11 4.70
C LEU A 168 -6.05 3.94 5.35
N SER A 169 -6.04 5.27 5.16
CA SER A 169 -7.13 6.14 5.58
C SER A 169 -8.44 5.82 4.83
N ALA A 170 -8.36 5.57 3.53
CA ALA A 170 -9.51 5.11 2.74
C ALA A 170 -10.04 3.76 3.24
N LEU A 171 -9.13 2.80 3.48
CA LEU A 171 -9.47 1.48 3.99
C LEU A 171 -10.16 1.57 5.35
N LYS A 172 -9.70 2.46 6.22
CA LYS A 172 -10.30 2.72 7.54
C LYS A 172 -11.65 3.44 7.46
N GLY A 173 -11.97 4.04 6.30
CA GLY A 173 -13.21 4.78 6.09
C GLY A 173 -13.15 6.25 6.53
N GLU A 174 -11.95 6.84 6.66
CA GLU A 174 -11.78 8.25 7.02
C GLU A 174 -12.23 9.21 5.91
N PHE A 175 -12.32 8.72 4.68
CA PHE A 175 -12.94 9.41 3.56
C PHE A 175 -13.49 8.42 2.53
N VAL A 176 -14.35 8.91 1.63
CA VAL A 176 -14.91 8.09 0.53
C VAL A 176 -14.02 8.24 -0.70
N PRO A 177 -13.35 7.17 -1.18
CA PRO A 177 -12.56 7.19 -2.39
C PRO A 177 -13.40 7.59 -3.62
N GLN A 178 -12.87 8.50 -4.44
CA GLN A 178 -13.55 9.01 -5.64
C GLN A 178 -12.78 8.72 -6.93
N GLY A 179 -11.58 8.15 -6.82
CA GLY A 179 -10.78 7.81 -7.98
C GLY A 179 -11.47 6.73 -8.85
N LYS A 180 -11.25 6.82 -10.16
CA LYS A 180 -11.69 5.80 -11.12
C LYS A 180 -10.50 5.01 -11.63
N ILE A 181 -10.71 3.73 -11.90
CA ILE A 181 -9.66 2.89 -12.46
C ILE A 181 -9.48 3.27 -13.94
N PRO A 182 -8.24 3.62 -14.35
CA PRO A 182 -8.01 4.16 -15.70
C PRO A 182 -8.01 3.09 -16.83
N LEU A 183 -8.36 1.85 -16.52
CA LEU A 183 -8.25 0.69 -17.44
C LEU A 183 -9.63 0.08 -17.78
N GLU A 184 -10.68 0.85 -17.68
CA GLU A 184 -12.02 0.50 -18.17
C GLU A 184 -12.17 0.80 -19.66
#